data_2c93698e3da6536178aefd20628b7d22
#
_entry.id   2c93698e3da6536178aefd20628b7d22
#
_cell.length_a   1.000
_cell.length_b   1.000
_cell.length_c   1.000
_cell.angle_alpha   90.00
_cell.angle_beta   90.00
_cell.angle_gamma   90.00
#
_symmetry.space_group_name_H-M   'P 1'
#
loop_
_entity.id
_entity.type
_entity.pdbx_description
1 polymer ?
#
loop_
_entity_poly.entity_id
_entity_poly.type
_entity_poly.pdbx_seq_one_letter_code
_entity_poly.pdbx_strand_id
1 'polypeptide(L)'
;MYRSSGEKIIQIPLQTSGPNAITRLTGIFAYQKDSIWVADESESVFLIDPKGNVLKRIQIRNSLQEDEELIINTNHAMSTIRLYYNALHQSLLCTVKDRSVSPPRFKVKEIFLEENQKVKTFNLSPSIAEPDISKGYANMSEPNVNFRDDYILYNYPIESHLYKIDLNTGS
;
A
#
# COMPACT_ATOMS: atom_id res chain seq x y z
N MET A 1 -14.75 -14.64 -5.47
CA MET A 1 -15.67 -13.73 -6.19
C MET A 1 -17.09 -14.29 -6.06
N TYR A 2 -18.09 -13.42 -5.89
CA TYR A 2 -19.51 -13.81 -5.74
C TYR A 2 -20.35 -13.06 -6.75
N ARG A 3 -21.45 -13.65 -7.20
CA ARG A 3 -22.51 -12.97 -7.96
C ARG A 3 -23.33 -12.07 -7.03
N SER A 4 -24.13 -11.18 -7.59
CA SER A 4 -25.09 -10.35 -6.83
C SER A 4 -26.09 -11.17 -6.01
N SER A 5 -26.32 -12.43 -6.40
CA SER A 5 -27.10 -13.43 -5.66
C SER A 5 -26.40 -13.98 -4.40
N GLY A 6 -25.14 -13.60 -4.13
CA GLY A 6 -24.31 -14.20 -3.07
C GLY A 6 -23.68 -15.54 -3.43
N GLU A 7 -23.94 -16.05 -4.64
CA GLU A 7 -23.35 -17.30 -5.11
C GLU A 7 -21.84 -17.16 -5.34
N LYS A 8 -21.06 -18.10 -4.86
CA LYS A 8 -19.61 -18.17 -5.06
C LYS A 8 -19.28 -18.44 -6.53
N ILE A 9 -18.57 -17.51 -7.18
CA ILE A 9 -18.20 -17.65 -8.58
C ILE A 9 -16.90 -18.46 -8.72
N ILE A 10 -15.87 -18.13 -7.94
CA ILE A 10 -14.55 -18.75 -8.02
C ILE A 10 -13.85 -18.75 -6.67
N GLN A 11 -13.06 -19.77 -6.41
CA GLN A 11 -12.09 -19.82 -5.33
C GLN A 11 -10.71 -19.99 -5.95
N ILE A 12 -9.78 -19.09 -5.61
CA ILE A 12 -8.40 -19.15 -6.08
C ILE A 12 -7.59 -19.85 -4.99
N PRO A 13 -7.02 -21.03 -5.25
CA PRO A 13 -6.12 -21.68 -4.31
C PRO A 13 -4.81 -20.91 -4.30
N LEU A 14 -4.25 -20.67 -3.11
CA LEU A 14 -2.95 -20.04 -2.96
C LEU A 14 -1.92 -21.09 -2.57
N GLN A 15 -0.72 -20.96 -3.12
CA GLN A 15 0.40 -21.80 -2.73
C GLN A 15 0.88 -21.40 -1.33
N THR A 16 0.83 -22.34 -0.38
CA THR A 16 1.20 -22.09 1.03
C THR A 16 2.57 -22.66 1.42
N SER A 17 3.28 -23.26 0.48
CA SER A 17 4.63 -23.82 0.69
C SER A 17 5.51 -23.63 -0.52
N GLY A 18 6.83 -23.65 -0.32
CA GLY A 18 7.84 -23.46 -1.37
C GLY A 18 8.23 -21.98 -1.59
N PRO A 19 9.06 -21.70 -2.61
CA PRO A 19 9.68 -20.38 -2.79
C PRO A 19 8.66 -19.25 -3.13
N ASN A 20 7.49 -19.61 -3.65
CA ASN A 20 6.40 -18.69 -3.96
C ASN A 20 5.23 -18.81 -2.96
N ALA A 21 5.48 -19.34 -1.77
CA ALA A 21 4.45 -19.47 -0.74
C ALA A 21 3.94 -18.08 -0.34
N ILE A 22 2.62 -17.98 -0.24
CA ILE A 22 1.89 -16.82 0.29
C ILE A 22 1.40 -17.26 1.67
N THR A 23 2.02 -16.72 2.72
CA THR A 23 1.84 -17.21 4.09
C THR A 23 0.53 -16.72 4.68
N ARG A 24 0.36 -15.41 4.77
CA ARG A 24 -0.84 -14.78 5.31
C ARG A 24 -1.16 -13.54 4.53
N LEU A 25 -2.33 -13.52 3.91
CA LEU A 25 -2.78 -12.35 3.16
C LEU A 25 -3.01 -11.16 4.10
N THR A 26 -2.43 -10.02 3.73
CA THR A 26 -2.60 -8.74 4.40
C THR A 26 -3.27 -7.69 3.50
N GLY A 27 -3.34 -7.97 2.19
CA GLY A 27 -3.99 -7.09 1.24
C GLY A 27 -4.34 -7.80 -0.07
N ILE A 28 -5.40 -7.35 -0.70
CA ILE A 28 -5.83 -7.79 -2.03
C ILE A 28 -6.20 -6.55 -2.82
N PHE A 29 -5.63 -6.40 -4.00
CA PHE A 29 -6.04 -5.36 -4.93
C PHE A 29 -6.17 -5.95 -6.32
N ALA A 30 -7.39 -5.99 -6.80
CA ALA A 30 -7.69 -6.47 -8.15
C ALA A 30 -7.13 -5.48 -9.16
N TYR A 31 -6.45 -6.02 -10.15
CA TYR A 31 -5.82 -5.23 -11.17
C TYR A 31 -6.53 -5.35 -12.52
N GLN A 32 -6.67 -6.58 -13.01
CA GLN A 32 -7.31 -6.88 -14.28
C GLN A 32 -8.16 -8.16 -14.16
N LYS A 33 -8.92 -8.44 -15.21
CA LYS A 33 -9.77 -9.63 -15.27
C LYS A 33 -9.01 -10.94 -14.99
N ASP A 34 -7.75 -11.00 -15.40
CA ASP A 34 -6.93 -12.21 -15.40
C ASP A 34 -5.71 -12.15 -14.46
N SER A 35 -5.64 -11.14 -13.58
CA SER A 35 -4.56 -11.04 -12.60
C SER A 35 -4.98 -10.24 -11.36
N ILE A 36 -4.44 -10.65 -10.22
CA ILE A 36 -4.75 -10.08 -8.92
C ILE A 36 -3.44 -9.85 -8.19
N TRP A 37 -3.26 -8.66 -7.67
CA TRP A 37 -2.19 -8.39 -6.73
C TRP A 37 -2.62 -8.77 -5.33
N VAL A 38 -1.78 -9.50 -4.62
CA VAL A 38 -1.98 -9.84 -3.21
C VAL A 38 -0.72 -9.51 -2.43
N ALA A 39 -0.88 -9.06 -1.19
CA ALA A 39 0.22 -8.82 -0.26
C ALA A 39 0.15 -9.79 0.90
N ASP A 40 1.29 -10.17 1.44
CA ASP A 40 1.39 -11.01 2.62
C ASP A 40 2.16 -10.34 3.78
N GLU A 41 2.19 -11.01 4.93
CA GLU A 41 2.85 -10.51 6.14
C GLU A 41 4.38 -10.39 6.04
N SER A 42 4.99 -10.99 5.02
CA SER A 42 6.44 -10.87 4.77
C SER A 42 6.82 -9.61 4.00
N GLU A 43 5.88 -8.66 3.83
CA GLU A 43 6.04 -7.47 2.98
C GLU A 43 6.35 -7.83 1.51
N SER A 44 5.90 -9.01 1.09
CA SER A 44 5.94 -9.44 -0.31
C SER A 44 4.62 -9.14 -0.99
N VAL A 45 4.71 -8.75 -2.25
CA VAL A 45 3.55 -8.53 -3.12
C VAL A 45 3.66 -9.51 -4.28
N PHE A 46 2.57 -10.19 -4.56
CA PHE A 46 2.50 -11.22 -5.60
C PHE A 46 1.45 -10.84 -6.63
N LEU A 47 1.79 -10.93 -7.89
CA LEU A 47 0.84 -10.97 -8.98
C LEU A 47 0.47 -12.44 -9.22
N ILE A 48 -0.80 -12.76 -9.12
CA ILE A 48 -1.31 -14.12 -9.32
C ILE A 48 -2.34 -14.17 -10.46
N ASP A 49 -2.38 -15.29 -11.14
CA ASP A 49 -3.43 -15.58 -12.12
C ASP A 49 -4.72 -16.13 -11.42
N PRO A 50 -5.84 -16.28 -12.13
CA PRO A 50 -7.07 -16.85 -11.57
C PRO A 50 -6.96 -18.31 -11.10
N LYS A 51 -5.87 -19.01 -11.45
CA LYS A 51 -5.59 -20.38 -11.01
C LYS A 51 -4.75 -20.40 -9.74
N GLY A 52 -4.25 -19.23 -9.27
CA GLY A 52 -3.39 -19.09 -8.10
C GLY A 52 -1.90 -19.24 -8.38
N ASN A 53 -1.50 -19.31 -9.66
CA ASN A 53 -0.09 -19.33 -10.00
C ASN A 53 0.53 -17.95 -9.79
N VAL A 54 1.71 -17.90 -9.17
CA VAL A 54 2.47 -16.68 -9.00
C VAL A 54 3.16 -16.31 -10.30
N LEU A 55 2.77 -15.19 -10.88
CA LEU A 55 3.34 -14.63 -12.11
C LEU A 55 4.52 -13.71 -11.80
N LYS A 56 4.47 -12.97 -10.69
CA LYS A 56 5.52 -12.05 -10.26
C LYS A 56 5.52 -11.95 -8.74
N ARG A 57 6.70 -11.84 -8.16
CA ARG A 57 6.90 -11.55 -6.73
C ARG A 57 7.78 -10.31 -6.58
N ILE A 58 7.40 -9.43 -5.68
CA ILE A 58 8.12 -8.20 -5.35
C ILE A 58 8.28 -8.16 -3.83
N GLN A 59 9.53 -8.05 -3.38
CA GLN A 59 9.84 -7.85 -1.97
C GLN A 59 9.91 -6.35 -1.72
N ILE A 60 8.85 -5.76 -1.17
CA ILE A 60 8.78 -4.30 -0.93
C ILE A 60 9.88 -3.86 0.04
N ARG A 61 10.20 -4.69 1.02
CA ARG A 61 11.24 -4.40 2.01
C ARG A 61 12.56 -3.94 1.39
N ASN A 62 12.93 -4.48 0.23
CA ASN A 62 14.14 -4.10 -0.49
C ASN A 62 14.12 -2.64 -1.01
N SER A 63 12.94 -2.03 -1.07
CA SER A 63 12.72 -0.64 -1.51
C SER A 63 12.56 0.32 -0.33
N LEU A 64 12.63 -0.18 0.92
CA LEU A 64 12.50 0.60 2.14
C LEU A 64 13.87 0.82 2.78
N GLN A 65 14.00 1.92 3.52
CA GLN A 65 15.13 2.17 4.41
C GLN A 65 14.97 1.36 5.70
N GLU A 66 16.02 1.28 6.51
CA GLU A 66 16.03 0.48 7.74
C GLU A 66 14.94 0.92 8.74
N ASP A 67 14.77 2.23 8.89
CA ASP A 67 13.78 2.84 9.80
C ASP A 67 12.39 3.02 9.18
N GLU A 68 12.17 2.55 7.96
CA GLU A 68 10.89 2.63 7.29
C GLU A 68 10.09 1.34 7.47
N GLU A 69 8.83 1.50 7.83
CA GLU A 69 7.86 0.43 8.01
C GLU A 69 6.73 0.58 7.00
N LEU A 70 6.44 -0.50 6.27
CA LEU A 70 5.30 -0.56 5.36
C LEU A 70 4.00 -0.56 6.17
N ILE A 71 3.10 0.35 5.87
CA ILE A 71 1.78 0.35 6.46
C ILE A 71 0.87 -0.54 5.63
N ILE A 72 0.80 -1.80 6.00
CA ILE A 72 -0.21 -2.75 5.53
C ILE A 72 -1.27 -2.80 6.61
N ASN A 73 -2.46 -2.29 6.31
CA ASN A 73 -3.52 -2.28 7.29
C ASN A 73 -4.09 -3.69 7.47
N THR A 74 -3.74 -4.33 8.57
CA THR A 74 -4.22 -5.66 8.95
C THR A 74 -5.41 -5.60 9.92
N ASN A 75 -5.80 -4.45 10.42
CA ASN A 75 -6.74 -4.31 11.54
C ASN A 75 -8.12 -3.80 11.13
N HIS A 76 -9.00 -4.71 11.09
CA HIS A 76 -10.30 -4.97 11.73
C HIS A 76 -11.52 -4.13 11.39
N ALA A 77 -11.45 -2.83 11.20
CA ALA A 77 -12.66 -2.05 10.97
C ALA A 77 -12.52 -1.03 9.84
N MET A 78 -11.31 -0.72 9.46
CA MET A 78 -11.02 0.24 8.40
C MET A 78 -9.83 -0.26 7.57
N SER A 79 -10.01 -1.37 6.89
CA SER A 79 -9.03 -1.91 5.97
C SER A 79 -8.89 -1.02 4.73
N THR A 80 -8.22 0.09 4.89
CA THR A 80 -7.68 0.80 3.74
C THR A 80 -6.43 0.05 3.31
N ILE A 81 -6.54 -0.71 2.23
CA ILE A 81 -5.38 -1.28 1.54
C ILE A 81 -4.52 -0.10 1.12
N ARG A 82 -3.37 0.07 1.77
CA ARG A 82 -2.46 1.18 1.48
C ARG A 82 -1.42 0.82 0.43
N LEU A 83 -1.77 -0.14 -0.41
CA LEU A 83 -1.05 -0.55 -1.61
C LEU A 83 -1.92 -0.31 -2.83
N TYR A 84 -1.34 0.20 -3.89
CA TYR A 84 -2.03 0.44 -5.14
C TYR A 84 -1.10 0.11 -6.31
N TYR A 85 -1.62 -0.61 -7.30
CA TYR A 85 -0.93 -0.79 -8.56
C TYR A 85 -1.32 0.31 -9.53
N ASN A 86 -0.35 1.10 -9.93
CA ASN A 86 -0.51 2.14 -10.94
C ASN A 86 -0.23 1.54 -12.32
N ALA A 87 -1.27 1.32 -13.10
CA ALA A 87 -1.14 0.75 -14.44
C ALA A 87 -0.48 1.71 -15.42
N LEU A 88 -0.67 3.02 -15.24
CA LEU A 88 -0.10 4.05 -16.11
C LEU A 88 1.42 4.09 -15.98
N HIS A 89 1.94 4.02 -14.77
CA HIS A 89 3.37 4.08 -14.47
C HIS A 89 4.02 2.69 -14.35
N GLN A 90 3.26 1.61 -14.43
CA GLN A 90 3.75 0.25 -14.16
C GLN A 90 4.48 0.18 -12.82
N SER A 91 3.85 0.72 -11.75
CA SER A 91 4.45 0.87 -10.44
C SER A 91 3.52 0.40 -9.32
N LEU A 92 4.09 0.16 -8.13
CA LEU A 92 3.36 -0.03 -6.89
C LEU A 92 3.48 1.21 -6.02
N LEU A 93 2.37 1.73 -5.54
CA LEU A 93 2.32 2.78 -4.54
C LEU A 93 2.05 2.17 -3.17
N CYS A 94 2.85 2.54 -2.19
CA CYS A 94 2.67 2.10 -0.80
C CYS A 94 2.90 3.24 0.18
N THR A 95 2.17 3.21 1.29
CA THR A 95 2.37 4.15 2.40
C THR A 95 3.38 3.58 3.37
N VAL A 96 4.33 4.41 3.78
CA VAL A 96 5.43 4.07 4.69
C VAL A 96 5.43 5.01 5.88
N LYS A 97 5.74 4.46 7.05
CA LYS A 97 6.00 5.20 8.28
C LYS A 97 7.52 5.24 8.50
N ASP A 98 8.08 6.43 8.53
CA ASP A 98 9.48 6.68 8.80
C ASP A 98 9.67 6.94 10.30
N ARG A 99 10.40 6.06 10.97
CA ARG A 99 10.68 6.10 12.41
C ARG A 99 12.04 6.70 12.75
N SER A 100 12.80 7.16 11.75
CA SER A 100 14.10 7.82 11.98
C SER A 100 13.97 9.13 12.74
N VAL A 101 12.76 9.68 12.83
CA VAL A 101 12.42 10.91 13.54
C VAL A 101 11.24 10.70 14.49
N SER A 102 11.16 11.54 15.52
CA SER A 102 10.05 11.54 16.48
C SER A 102 9.40 12.93 16.49
N PRO A 103 8.07 13.02 16.23
CA PRO A 103 7.15 11.98 15.86
C PRO A 103 7.44 11.38 14.47
N PRO A 104 7.00 10.14 14.19
CA PRO A 104 7.21 9.49 12.91
C PRO A 104 6.59 10.27 11.76
N ARG A 105 7.27 10.31 10.62
CA ARG A 105 6.76 10.91 9.38
C ARG A 105 6.13 9.85 8.48
N PHE A 106 5.24 10.31 7.62
CA PHE A 106 4.58 9.45 6.65
C PHE A 106 4.99 9.84 5.23
N LYS A 107 5.16 8.83 4.40
CA LYS A 107 5.59 8.97 3.00
C LYS A 107 4.77 8.02 2.14
N VAL A 108 4.68 8.32 0.85
CA VAL A 108 4.32 7.35 -0.16
C VAL A 108 5.55 7.02 -0.98
N LYS A 109 5.78 5.74 -1.21
CA LYS A 109 6.78 5.27 -2.16
C LYS A 109 6.09 4.74 -3.40
N GLU A 110 6.58 5.16 -4.56
CA GLU A 110 6.26 4.61 -5.84
C GLU A 110 7.42 3.74 -6.30
N ILE A 111 7.19 2.43 -6.38
CA ILE A 111 8.17 1.41 -6.72
C ILE A 111 7.91 0.97 -8.15
N PHE A 112 8.77 1.36 -9.08
CA PHE A 112 8.65 0.98 -10.48
C PHE A 112 9.00 -0.50 -10.67
N LEU A 113 8.21 -1.21 -11.47
CA LEU A 113 8.32 -2.66 -11.63
C LEU A 113 9.32 -3.08 -12.71
N GLU A 114 10.10 -2.16 -13.23
CA GLU A 114 11.20 -2.41 -14.14
C GLU A 114 12.38 -3.10 -13.43
N GLU A 115 13.34 -3.61 -14.20
CA GLU A 115 14.47 -4.41 -13.68
C GLU A 115 15.28 -3.70 -12.58
N ASN A 116 15.38 -2.37 -12.61
CA ASN A 116 16.16 -1.59 -11.65
C ASN A 116 15.37 -1.12 -10.42
N GLN A 117 14.10 -1.49 -10.27
CA GLN A 117 13.22 -1.13 -9.15
C GLN A 117 13.42 0.32 -8.64
N LYS A 118 13.44 1.29 -9.57
CA LYS A 118 13.54 2.70 -9.22
C LYS A 118 12.44 3.08 -8.22
N VAL A 119 12.80 3.88 -7.21
CA VAL A 119 11.85 4.32 -6.19
C VAL A 119 11.74 5.83 -6.21
N LYS A 120 10.52 6.34 -6.26
CA LYS A 120 10.19 7.76 -6.06
C LYS A 120 9.49 7.90 -4.71
N THR A 121 9.82 8.95 -3.97
CA THR A 121 9.29 9.17 -2.61
C THR A 121 8.54 10.50 -2.55
N PHE A 122 7.33 10.46 -1.97
CA PHE A 122 6.49 11.64 -1.74
C PHE A 122 6.27 11.79 -0.24
N ASN A 123 6.60 12.96 0.32
CA ASN A 123 6.36 13.25 1.73
C ASN A 123 4.90 13.63 1.95
N LEU A 124 4.27 13.03 2.95
CA LEU A 124 2.93 13.39 3.40
C LEU A 124 3.09 14.31 4.62
N SER A 125 3.13 15.61 4.38
CA SER A 125 3.32 16.58 5.46
C SER A 125 1.97 17.18 5.88
N PRO A 126 1.65 17.21 7.20
CA PRO A 126 0.51 17.97 7.71
C PRO A 126 0.79 19.47 7.63
N SER A 127 -0.25 20.31 7.54
CA SER A 127 -0.10 21.76 7.63
C SER A 127 0.07 22.26 9.07
N ILE A 128 -0.40 21.45 10.02
CA ILE A 128 -0.29 21.78 11.45
C ILE A 128 1.03 21.24 11.97
N ALA A 129 1.80 22.10 12.62
CA ALA A 129 2.98 21.68 13.36
C ALA A 129 2.60 20.59 14.37
N GLU A 130 3.30 19.49 14.29
CA GLU A 130 3.25 18.26 15.09
C GLU A 130 2.09 18.14 16.09
N PRO A 131 1.13 17.23 15.83
CA PRO A 131 0.09 16.98 16.82
C PRO A 131 0.75 16.54 18.13
N ASP A 132 0.36 17.17 19.20
CA ASP A 132 0.83 16.85 20.55
C ASP A 132 0.35 15.44 20.92
N ILE A 133 1.22 14.46 20.70
CA ILE A 133 0.95 13.04 20.96
C ILE A 133 0.56 12.80 22.41
N SER A 134 1.01 13.69 23.35
CA SER A 134 0.67 13.62 24.77
C SER A 134 -0.83 13.83 25.03
N LYS A 135 -1.54 14.44 24.09
CA LYS A 135 -2.99 14.67 24.18
C LYS A 135 -3.87 13.53 23.65
N GLY A 136 -3.31 12.36 23.40
CA GLY A 136 -4.09 11.20 22.97
C GLY A 136 -4.43 11.15 21.48
N TYR A 137 -3.85 12.01 20.67
CA TYR A 137 -4.06 12.04 19.20
C TYR A 137 -3.22 11.02 18.42
N ALA A 138 -2.55 10.10 19.10
CA ALA A 138 -1.61 9.16 18.48
C ALA A 138 -2.21 8.40 17.25
N ASN A 139 -3.48 8.01 17.33
CA ASN A 139 -4.16 7.33 16.23
C ASN A 139 -4.66 8.29 15.13
N MET A 140 -4.66 9.59 15.38
CA MET A 140 -5.07 10.62 14.42
C MET A 140 -3.88 11.23 13.67
N SER A 141 -2.66 10.85 14.04
CA SER A 141 -1.43 11.29 13.38
C SER A 141 -1.13 10.55 12.08
N GLU A 142 -1.84 9.45 11.80
CA GLU A 142 -1.68 8.71 10.57
C GLU A 142 -2.58 9.29 9.47
N PRO A 143 -2.04 9.58 8.27
CA PRO A 143 -2.84 10.10 7.19
C PRO A 143 -3.76 9.03 6.59
N ASN A 144 -4.96 9.43 6.22
CA ASN A 144 -5.76 8.70 5.25
C ASN A 144 -5.19 8.97 3.86
N VAL A 145 -4.94 7.92 3.10
CA VAL A 145 -4.35 8.04 1.76
C VAL A 145 -5.25 7.34 0.75
N ASN A 146 -5.52 8.01 -0.36
CA ASN A 146 -6.24 7.47 -1.49
C ASN A 146 -5.39 7.65 -2.76
N PHE A 147 -5.10 6.54 -3.43
CA PHE A 147 -4.30 6.51 -4.64
C PHE A 147 -5.16 6.62 -5.89
N ARG A 148 -4.65 7.31 -6.90
CA ARG A 148 -5.13 7.37 -8.27
C ARG A 148 -3.95 7.20 -9.22
N ASP A 149 -4.23 7.00 -10.51
CA ASP A 149 -3.18 6.75 -11.50
C ASP A 149 -2.25 7.95 -11.71
N ASP A 150 -2.75 9.17 -11.51
CA ASP A 150 -2.04 10.43 -11.77
C ASP A 150 -1.76 11.26 -10.51
N TYR A 151 -2.43 10.95 -9.37
CA TYR A 151 -2.25 11.70 -8.14
C TYR A 151 -2.52 10.89 -6.87
N ILE A 152 -2.04 11.41 -5.74
CA ILE A 152 -2.33 10.94 -4.39
C ILE A 152 -3.20 11.99 -3.71
N LEU A 153 -4.32 11.58 -3.11
CA LEU A 153 -5.08 12.39 -2.17
C LEU A 153 -4.80 11.91 -0.75
N TYR A 154 -4.57 12.85 0.16
CA TYR A 154 -4.43 12.50 1.57
C TYR A 154 -4.96 13.60 2.49
N ASN A 155 -5.32 13.22 3.69
CA ASN A 155 -5.64 14.12 4.78
C ASN A 155 -5.20 13.53 6.11
N TYR A 156 -4.95 14.38 7.07
CA TYR A 156 -4.78 13.97 8.46
C TYR A 156 -6.11 14.10 9.18
N PRO A 157 -6.54 13.09 10.00
CA PRO A 157 -7.83 13.15 10.70
C PRO A 157 -7.99 14.34 11.65
N ILE A 158 -6.88 14.93 12.12
CA ILE A 158 -6.85 16.11 12.99
C ILE A 158 -6.97 17.44 12.24
N GLU A 159 -6.99 17.39 10.90
CA GLU A 159 -7.04 18.57 10.04
C GLU A 159 -8.30 18.55 9.17
N SER A 160 -8.77 19.74 8.82
CA SER A 160 -9.86 19.90 7.83
C SER A 160 -9.36 20.11 6.40
N HIS A 161 -8.10 19.80 6.15
CA HIS A 161 -7.49 19.98 4.83
C HIS A 161 -7.41 18.67 4.05
N LEU A 162 -7.62 18.76 2.75
CA LEU A 162 -7.38 17.70 1.79
C LEU A 162 -6.18 18.13 0.90
N TYR A 163 -5.19 17.27 0.82
CA TYR A 163 -3.98 17.50 0.04
C TYR A 163 -3.99 16.65 -1.22
N LYS A 164 -3.41 17.17 -2.28
CA LYS A 164 -3.19 16.47 -3.54
C LYS A 164 -1.71 16.55 -3.91
N ILE A 165 -1.14 15.41 -4.28
CA ILE A 165 0.21 15.33 -4.87
C ILE A 165 0.06 14.77 -6.28
N ASP A 166 0.52 15.48 -7.27
CA ASP A 166 0.62 14.99 -8.65
C ASP A 166 1.81 14.04 -8.77
N LEU A 167 1.59 12.82 -9.28
CA LEU A 167 2.63 11.79 -9.37
C LEU A 167 3.71 12.11 -10.40
N ASN A 168 3.39 12.92 -11.42
CA ASN A 168 4.34 13.29 -12.47
C ASN A 168 5.28 14.38 -11.98
N THR A 169 4.75 15.43 -11.36
CA THR A 169 5.52 16.60 -10.91
C THR A 169 6.06 16.45 -9.49
N GLY A 170 5.37 15.70 -8.63
CA GLY A 170 5.71 15.55 -7.22
C GLY A 170 5.28 16.72 -6.34
N SER A 171 4.38 17.57 -6.85
CA SER A 171 3.89 18.79 -6.19
C SER A 171 2.37 18.76 -6.00
#